data_be15073bd3eea3e10f5fe1f496ff5595
#
_entry.id   be15073bd3eea3e10f5fe1f496ff5595
#
_cell.length_a   1.000
_cell.length_b   1.000
_cell.length_c   1.000
_cell.angle_alpha   90.00
_cell.angle_beta   90.00
_cell.angle_gamma   90.00
#
_symmetry.space_group_name_H-M   'P 1'
#
loop_
_entity.id
_entity.type
_entity.pdbx_description
1 polymer ?
#
loop_
_entity_poly.entity_id
_entity_poly.type
_entity_poly.pdbx_seq_one_letter_code
_entity_poly.pdbx_strand_id
1 'polypeptide(L)'
;MSDKLNSNNLKTIAYSKIVDLTHSIHPNIPLWPGDPAPEFETVAQIETEGYFLRKFSMGEHSGTHMNAPNSFDSGWESIDNYPPQSLVVPAIAIDIRDQSLANPDYTLTIEDVLNWEQEHGAIEPGCLIILDTGWQEKWENQAAFLNRDGDGICHFPGFGKAVTQFLLTERLIAGVGTDTHGVDPGRDESLFVNKQVLEHQGIVLENLANLDQLPAAYSTLVIGILRLVGGSGSPVSVLAFVP
;
A
#
# COMPACT_ATOMS: atom_id res chain seq x y z
N MET A 1 6.15 7.50 43.48
CA MET A 1 5.79 6.09 43.17
C MET A 1 6.22 5.85 41.73
N SER A 2 7.28 5.09 41.54
CA SER A 2 7.77 4.76 40.19
C SER A 2 6.89 3.62 39.66
N ASP A 3 6.03 3.91 38.70
CA ASP A 3 5.38 2.86 37.93
C ASP A 3 6.49 2.03 37.24
N LYS A 4 6.74 0.84 37.80
CA LYS A 4 7.51 -0.19 37.08
C LYS A 4 6.65 -0.59 35.88
N LEU A 5 7.00 -0.09 34.69
CA LEU A 5 6.49 -0.62 33.44
C LEU A 5 6.64 -2.15 33.48
N ASN A 6 5.52 -2.83 33.44
CA ASN A 6 5.46 -4.29 33.47
C ASN A 6 6.12 -4.80 32.18
N SER A 7 7.32 -5.35 32.27
CA SER A 7 8.15 -5.77 31.11
C SER A 7 7.47 -6.82 30.21
N ASN A 8 6.35 -7.40 30.64
CA ASN A 8 5.61 -8.43 29.92
C ASN A 8 4.69 -7.89 28.80
N ASN A 9 4.58 -6.56 28.61
CA ASN A 9 3.73 -5.95 27.58
C ASN A 9 4.49 -5.03 26.61
N LEU A 10 5.82 -4.97 26.69
CA LEU A 10 6.63 -4.20 25.77
C LEU A 10 6.70 -4.92 24.41
N LYS A 11 6.24 -4.23 23.34
CA LYS A 11 6.52 -4.63 21.97
C LYS A 11 7.81 -3.92 21.54
N THR A 12 8.75 -4.66 20.97
CA THR A 12 10.04 -4.14 20.47
C THR A 12 10.15 -4.43 18.99
N ILE A 13 10.52 -3.43 18.21
CA ILE A 13 10.91 -3.60 16.80
C ILE A 13 12.44 -3.65 16.79
N ALA A 14 13.00 -4.82 16.43
CA ALA A 14 14.42 -4.98 16.17
C ALA A 14 14.66 -4.88 14.66
N TYR A 15 15.63 -4.07 14.24
CA TYR A 15 15.93 -3.87 12.82
C TYR A 15 17.41 -3.57 12.62
N SER A 16 17.90 -3.92 11.43
CA SER A 16 19.24 -3.56 10.95
C SER A 16 19.16 -2.45 9.87
N LYS A 17 18.00 -2.32 9.19
CA LYS A 17 17.80 -1.38 8.08
C LYS A 17 16.37 -0.82 8.12
N ILE A 18 16.20 0.42 7.68
CA ILE A 18 14.90 1.01 7.39
C ILE A 18 14.83 1.26 5.90
N VAL A 19 13.72 0.83 5.28
CA VAL A 19 13.41 1.10 3.87
C VAL A 19 12.20 2.01 3.81
N ASP A 20 12.28 3.11 3.06
CA ASP A 20 11.14 3.97 2.77
C ASP A 20 10.39 3.41 1.55
N LEU A 21 9.17 2.98 1.77
CA LEU A 21 8.30 2.40 0.74
C LEU A 21 7.39 3.44 0.08
N THR A 22 7.79 4.72 0.10
CA THR A 22 6.94 5.85 -0.28
C THR A 22 7.52 6.59 -1.48
N HIS A 23 6.71 6.78 -2.52
CA HIS A 23 7.06 7.66 -3.63
C HIS A 23 6.97 9.14 -3.24
N SER A 24 7.91 9.95 -3.73
CA SER A 24 7.83 11.41 -3.59
C SER A 24 6.66 11.96 -4.40
N ILE A 25 5.92 12.92 -3.83
CA ILE A 25 4.77 13.55 -4.48
C ILE A 25 5.23 14.80 -5.24
N HIS A 26 4.91 14.84 -6.54
CA HIS A 26 5.12 15.98 -7.43
C HIS A 26 3.98 16.08 -8.46
N PRO A 27 3.85 17.19 -9.21
CA PRO A 27 2.70 17.41 -10.10
C PRO A 27 2.50 16.36 -11.21
N ASN A 28 3.56 15.61 -11.54
CA ASN A 28 3.56 14.65 -12.66
C ASN A 28 3.59 13.18 -12.20
N ILE A 29 3.18 12.88 -10.96
CA ILE A 29 3.05 11.48 -10.53
C ILE A 29 2.01 10.75 -11.38
N PRO A 30 2.11 9.44 -11.57
CA PRO A 30 1.05 8.66 -12.20
C PRO A 30 -0.26 8.81 -11.41
N LEU A 31 -1.35 9.04 -12.13
CA LEU A 31 -2.68 9.21 -11.56
C LEU A 31 -3.66 8.24 -12.20
N TRP A 32 -4.61 7.77 -11.41
CA TRP A 32 -5.76 7.07 -11.98
C TRP A 32 -6.52 7.99 -12.95
N PRO A 33 -7.05 7.46 -14.07
CA PRO A 33 -7.78 8.28 -15.03
C PRO A 33 -8.99 8.97 -14.41
N GLY A 34 -8.97 10.30 -14.40
CA GLY A 34 -10.02 11.14 -13.82
C GLY A 34 -9.70 11.73 -12.45
N ASP A 35 -8.64 11.27 -11.79
CA ASP A 35 -8.23 11.84 -10.52
C ASP A 35 -7.57 13.21 -10.65
N PRO A 36 -7.75 14.10 -9.65
CA PRO A 36 -7.14 15.43 -9.68
C PRO A 36 -5.62 15.36 -9.51
N ALA A 37 -4.91 16.09 -10.37
CA ALA A 37 -3.46 16.19 -10.26
C ALA A 37 -3.03 16.95 -8.98
N PRO A 38 -1.90 16.57 -8.36
CA PRO A 38 -1.33 17.35 -7.26
C PRO A 38 -0.95 18.76 -7.73
N GLU A 39 -1.42 19.76 -7.00
CA GLU A 39 -1.10 21.18 -7.24
C GLU A 39 -0.34 21.75 -6.05
N PHE A 40 0.66 22.59 -6.34
CA PHE A 40 1.48 23.27 -5.34
C PHE A 40 1.50 24.77 -5.61
N GLU A 41 1.17 25.55 -4.60
CA GLU A 41 1.17 27.02 -4.63
C GLU A 41 2.17 27.56 -3.59
N THR A 42 3.06 28.45 -3.99
CA THR A 42 3.91 29.14 -3.03
C THR A 42 3.12 30.24 -2.33
N VAL A 43 3.00 30.15 -1.02
CA VAL A 43 2.25 31.09 -0.16
C VAL A 43 3.18 32.12 0.47
N ALA A 44 4.41 31.71 0.85
CA ALA A 44 5.43 32.59 1.41
C ALA A 44 6.81 32.25 0.87
N GLN A 45 7.64 33.28 0.70
CA GLN A 45 9.03 33.18 0.22
C GLN A 45 10.00 33.75 1.26
N ILE A 46 11.21 33.18 1.34
CA ILE A 46 12.22 33.55 2.34
C ILE A 46 12.58 35.01 2.20
N GLU A 47 12.68 35.54 0.98
CA GLU A 47 13.13 36.91 0.66
C GLU A 47 12.15 37.96 1.14
N THR A 48 10.86 37.66 1.25
CA THR A 48 9.81 38.63 1.59
C THR A 48 9.24 38.39 2.98
N GLU A 49 8.94 37.13 3.33
CA GLU A 49 8.29 36.73 4.59
C GLU A 49 9.25 36.14 5.62
N GLY A 50 10.51 35.84 5.25
CA GLY A 50 11.52 35.28 6.12
C GLY A 50 11.37 33.75 6.34
N TYR A 51 10.39 33.11 5.70
CA TYR A 51 10.20 31.66 5.68
C TYR A 51 9.58 31.20 4.36
N PHE A 52 9.70 29.91 4.06
CA PHE A 52 9.13 29.29 2.87
C PHE A 52 7.91 28.45 3.23
N LEU A 53 6.78 28.69 2.55
CA LEU A 53 5.55 27.94 2.74
C LEU A 53 4.88 27.66 1.40
N ARG A 54 4.45 26.41 1.20
CA ARG A 54 3.56 26.03 0.10
C ARG A 54 2.24 25.50 0.64
N LYS A 55 1.18 25.79 -0.08
CA LYS A 55 -0.08 25.09 -0.04
C LYS A 55 -0.05 23.99 -1.10
N PHE A 56 -0.70 22.86 -0.84
CA PHE A 56 -0.92 21.82 -1.86
C PHE A 56 -2.37 21.34 -1.83
N SER A 57 -2.83 20.80 -2.97
CA SER A 57 -4.08 20.06 -3.11
C SER A 57 -3.83 18.82 -3.94
N MET A 58 -4.50 17.71 -3.62
CA MET A 58 -4.44 16.44 -4.34
C MET A 58 -5.57 15.52 -3.92
N GLY A 59 -5.83 14.47 -4.69
CA GLY A 59 -6.77 13.42 -4.31
C GLY A 59 -6.27 12.60 -3.12
N GLU A 60 -7.20 12.04 -2.34
CA GLU A 60 -6.88 11.17 -1.19
C GLU A 60 -6.17 9.87 -1.61
N HIS A 61 -6.35 9.44 -2.88
CA HIS A 61 -5.76 8.26 -3.48
C HIS A 61 -4.55 8.59 -4.38
N SER A 62 -3.78 9.63 -4.05
CA SER A 62 -2.63 10.07 -4.84
C SER A 62 -1.31 9.58 -4.26
N GLY A 63 -0.39 9.16 -5.15
CA GLY A 63 0.92 8.65 -4.74
C GLY A 63 0.83 7.34 -3.97
N THR A 64 1.80 7.05 -3.11
CA THR A 64 1.69 5.95 -2.15
C THR A 64 0.59 6.29 -1.14
N HIS A 65 -0.45 5.47 -1.09
CA HIS A 65 -1.64 5.76 -0.30
C HIS A 65 -2.25 4.50 0.33
N MET A 66 -3.12 4.74 1.30
CA MET A 66 -3.92 3.72 1.98
C MET A 66 -5.40 4.00 1.73
N ASN A 67 -6.15 2.98 1.34
CA ASN A 67 -7.59 3.05 1.16
C ASN A 67 -8.32 2.83 2.49
N ALA A 68 -9.51 3.42 2.62
CA ALA A 68 -10.40 3.21 3.75
C ALA A 68 -11.71 2.53 3.31
N PRO A 69 -12.40 1.81 4.21
CA PRO A 69 -13.64 1.09 3.90
C PRO A 69 -14.72 1.96 3.28
N ASN A 70 -14.88 3.20 3.74
CA ASN A 70 -15.90 4.13 3.22
C ASN A 70 -15.67 4.57 1.76
N SER A 71 -14.58 4.15 1.10
CA SER A 71 -14.41 4.29 -0.36
C SER A 71 -15.51 3.56 -1.14
N PHE A 72 -16.09 2.51 -0.56
CA PHE A 72 -17.09 1.67 -1.25
C PHE A 72 -18.47 1.67 -0.61
N ASP A 73 -18.57 2.03 0.66
CA ASP A 73 -19.84 2.18 1.38
C ASP A 73 -19.73 3.31 2.41
N SER A 74 -20.52 4.35 2.24
CA SER A 74 -20.52 5.53 3.11
C SER A 74 -20.90 5.24 4.57
N GLY A 75 -21.43 4.05 4.87
CA GLY A 75 -21.71 3.57 6.22
C GLY A 75 -20.53 2.88 6.90
N TRP A 76 -19.42 2.67 6.18
CA TRP A 76 -18.23 2.02 6.71
C TRP A 76 -17.23 3.03 7.30
N GLU A 77 -16.19 2.51 7.96
CA GLU A 77 -15.19 3.32 8.66
C GLU A 77 -14.33 4.15 7.70
N SER A 78 -14.08 5.40 8.09
CA SER A 78 -13.20 6.33 7.37
C SER A 78 -11.74 6.20 7.80
N ILE A 79 -10.83 6.81 7.03
CA ILE A 79 -9.38 6.70 7.23
C ILE A 79 -8.92 7.18 8.61
N ASP A 80 -9.58 8.20 9.18
CA ASP A 80 -9.25 8.73 10.51
C ASP A 80 -9.63 7.80 11.66
N ASN A 81 -10.46 6.78 11.41
CA ASN A 81 -10.92 5.81 12.41
C ASN A 81 -9.96 4.63 12.61
N TYR A 82 -8.97 4.43 11.72
CA TYR A 82 -7.98 3.37 11.92
C TYR A 82 -7.26 3.51 13.26
N PRO A 83 -7.29 2.48 14.13
CA PRO A 83 -6.62 2.55 15.42
C PRO A 83 -5.09 2.57 15.22
N PRO A 84 -4.33 3.37 16.00
CA PRO A 84 -2.88 3.47 15.81
C PRO A 84 -2.13 2.13 15.87
N GLN A 85 -2.67 1.16 16.61
CA GLN A 85 -2.07 -0.16 16.78
C GLN A 85 -2.08 -0.99 15.50
N SER A 86 -3.09 -0.80 14.62
CA SER A 86 -3.16 -1.49 13.33
C SER A 86 -2.21 -0.93 12.27
N LEU A 87 -1.67 0.28 12.51
CA LEU A 87 -0.72 0.94 11.61
C LEU A 87 0.75 0.56 11.87
N VAL A 88 0.98 -0.36 12.81
CA VAL A 88 2.28 -1.00 13.05
C VAL A 88 2.09 -2.49 12.90
N VAL A 89 2.47 -3.05 11.75
CA VAL A 89 2.05 -4.37 11.31
C VAL A 89 3.22 -5.19 10.76
N PRO A 90 3.33 -6.49 11.08
CA PRO A 90 4.28 -7.36 10.40
C PRO A 90 3.87 -7.50 8.92
N ALA A 91 4.86 -7.60 8.04
CA ALA A 91 4.63 -7.77 6.62
C ALA A 91 5.62 -8.74 6.00
N ILE A 92 5.18 -9.42 4.96
CA ILE A 92 6.01 -10.25 4.07
C ILE A 92 5.89 -9.73 2.64
N ALA A 93 6.91 -9.98 1.83
CA ALA A 93 6.90 -9.68 0.40
C ALA A 93 6.84 -10.98 -0.41
N ILE A 94 5.88 -11.06 -1.33
CA ILE A 94 5.81 -12.13 -2.33
C ILE A 94 6.26 -11.53 -3.66
N ASP A 95 7.36 -12.03 -4.17
CA ASP A 95 7.97 -11.57 -5.43
C ASP A 95 7.32 -12.30 -6.62
N ILE A 96 6.69 -11.54 -7.50
CA ILE A 96 6.12 -12.02 -8.78
C ILE A 96 6.66 -11.25 -9.98
N ARG A 97 7.84 -10.63 -9.86
CA ARG A 97 8.41 -9.79 -10.94
C ARG A 97 8.59 -10.55 -12.24
N ASP A 98 9.05 -11.79 -12.20
CA ASP A 98 9.21 -12.63 -13.40
C ASP A 98 7.86 -12.93 -14.06
N GLN A 99 6.84 -13.24 -13.27
CA GLN A 99 5.48 -13.49 -13.77
C GLN A 99 4.87 -12.21 -14.34
N SER A 100 5.05 -11.08 -13.66
CA SER A 100 4.60 -9.75 -14.09
C SER A 100 5.26 -9.33 -15.41
N LEU A 101 6.56 -9.58 -15.56
CA LEU A 101 7.30 -9.30 -16.80
C LEU A 101 6.80 -10.15 -17.98
N ALA A 102 6.49 -11.42 -17.73
CA ALA A 102 5.97 -12.33 -18.74
C ALA A 102 4.51 -12.04 -19.11
N ASN A 103 3.71 -11.60 -18.15
CA ASN A 103 2.29 -11.29 -18.33
C ASN A 103 1.86 -10.14 -17.42
N PRO A 104 1.64 -8.93 -17.95
CA PRO A 104 1.19 -7.78 -17.15
C PRO A 104 -0.19 -7.97 -16.52
N ASP A 105 -0.99 -8.93 -16.99
CA ASP A 105 -2.29 -9.27 -16.38
C ASP A 105 -2.18 -10.45 -15.39
N TYR A 106 -0.98 -10.75 -14.92
CA TYR A 106 -0.79 -11.83 -13.94
C TYR A 106 -1.52 -11.51 -12.64
N THR A 107 -2.14 -12.52 -12.07
CA THR A 107 -2.79 -12.42 -10.75
C THR A 107 -2.14 -13.40 -9.80
N LEU A 108 -1.76 -12.93 -8.61
CA LEU A 108 -1.30 -13.81 -7.53
C LEU A 108 -2.29 -14.94 -7.32
N THR A 109 -1.79 -16.16 -7.17
CA THR A 109 -2.59 -17.38 -6.98
C THR A 109 -2.37 -18.01 -5.59
N ILE A 110 -3.24 -18.94 -5.21
CA ILE A 110 -3.05 -19.73 -3.98
C ILE A 110 -1.76 -20.56 -4.08
N GLU A 111 -1.42 -21.06 -5.26
CA GLU A 111 -0.21 -21.85 -5.49
C GLU A 111 1.05 -21.00 -5.22
N ASP A 112 1.08 -19.75 -5.65
CA ASP A 112 2.20 -18.84 -5.37
C ASP A 112 2.39 -18.63 -3.86
N VAL A 113 1.30 -18.43 -3.12
CA VAL A 113 1.34 -18.31 -1.66
C VAL A 113 1.85 -19.59 -1.01
N LEU A 114 1.36 -20.75 -1.44
CA LEU A 114 1.79 -22.04 -0.88
C LEU A 114 3.28 -22.34 -1.21
N ASN A 115 3.75 -21.96 -2.39
CA ASN A 115 5.16 -22.06 -2.75
C ASN A 115 6.02 -21.15 -1.87
N TRP A 116 5.59 -19.90 -1.66
CA TRP A 116 6.26 -18.99 -0.73
C TRP A 116 6.34 -19.59 0.69
N GLU A 117 5.24 -20.17 1.19
CA GLU A 117 5.18 -20.81 2.51
C GLU A 117 6.10 -22.03 2.63
N GLN A 118 6.30 -22.78 1.55
CA GLN A 118 7.24 -23.92 1.56
C GLN A 118 8.68 -23.47 1.78
N GLU A 119 9.05 -22.29 1.30
CA GLU A 119 10.41 -21.76 1.39
C GLU A 119 10.66 -20.96 2.69
N HIS A 120 9.62 -20.27 3.18
CA HIS A 120 9.76 -19.26 4.25
C HIS A 120 8.97 -19.60 5.52
N GLY A 121 8.17 -20.64 5.50
CA GLY A 121 7.26 -20.99 6.60
C GLY A 121 5.86 -20.40 6.45
N ALA A 122 4.93 -20.89 7.24
CA ALA A 122 3.53 -20.47 7.19
C ALA A 122 3.37 -18.98 7.49
N ILE A 123 2.48 -18.31 6.77
CA ILE A 123 2.12 -16.91 7.02
C ILE A 123 1.43 -16.80 8.39
N GLU A 124 1.95 -15.93 9.26
CA GLU A 124 1.38 -15.72 10.58
C GLU A 124 0.13 -14.82 10.52
N PRO A 125 -0.90 -15.12 11.32
CA PRO A 125 -2.08 -14.26 11.42
C PRO A 125 -1.72 -12.81 11.77
N GLY A 126 -2.43 -11.86 11.16
CA GLY A 126 -2.18 -10.44 11.36
C GLY A 126 -1.02 -9.88 10.53
N CYS A 127 -0.45 -10.65 9.61
CA CYS A 127 0.57 -10.20 8.67
C CYS A 127 -0.07 -9.43 7.50
N LEU A 128 0.60 -8.40 6.98
CA LEU A 128 0.26 -7.72 5.73
C LEU A 128 1.05 -8.36 4.58
N ILE A 129 0.38 -8.67 3.48
CA ILE A 129 1.00 -9.28 2.30
C ILE A 129 1.33 -8.20 1.29
N ILE A 130 2.61 -8.01 0.99
CA ILE A 130 3.08 -7.12 -0.07
C ILE A 130 3.32 -7.93 -1.32
N LEU A 131 2.78 -7.49 -2.44
CA LEU A 131 3.02 -8.05 -3.75
C LEU A 131 4.07 -7.19 -4.46
N ASP A 132 5.29 -7.72 -4.63
CA ASP A 132 6.35 -7.09 -5.42
C ASP A 132 6.20 -7.51 -6.87
N THR A 133 5.74 -6.59 -7.71
CA THR A 133 5.51 -6.84 -9.12
C THR A 133 6.60 -6.24 -10.02
N GLY A 134 7.50 -5.41 -9.45
CA GLY A 134 8.49 -4.62 -10.18
C GLY A 134 7.87 -3.43 -10.91
N TRP A 135 6.58 -3.13 -10.70
CA TRP A 135 5.88 -2.04 -11.39
C TRP A 135 6.38 -0.67 -10.98
N GLN A 136 6.89 -0.54 -9.77
CA GLN A 136 7.50 0.68 -9.24
C GLN A 136 8.56 1.29 -10.16
N GLU A 137 9.27 0.48 -10.96
CA GLU A 137 10.28 0.96 -11.91
C GLU A 137 9.69 1.84 -13.02
N LYS A 138 8.39 1.76 -13.25
CA LYS A 138 7.66 2.55 -14.25
C LYS A 138 7.14 3.88 -13.69
N TRP A 139 7.30 4.17 -12.39
CA TRP A 139 6.70 5.29 -11.70
C TRP A 139 6.92 6.64 -12.40
N GLU A 140 8.12 6.90 -12.90
CA GLU A 140 8.44 8.17 -13.57
C GLU A 140 7.82 8.30 -14.97
N ASN A 141 7.14 7.27 -15.47
CA ASN A 141 6.49 7.26 -16.77
C ASN A 141 5.02 6.87 -16.64
N GLN A 142 4.15 7.87 -16.54
CA GLN A 142 2.71 7.68 -16.36
C GLN A 142 2.08 6.73 -17.39
N ALA A 143 2.47 6.83 -18.68
CA ALA A 143 1.92 5.98 -19.71
C ALA A 143 2.33 4.50 -19.53
N ALA A 144 3.59 4.26 -19.16
CA ALA A 144 4.09 2.93 -18.86
C ALA A 144 3.51 2.37 -17.55
N PHE A 145 3.29 3.23 -16.55
CA PHE A 145 2.72 2.85 -15.25
C PHE A 145 1.25 2.44 -15.39
N LEU A 146 0.43 3.21 -16.09
CA LEU A 146 -0.96 2.88 -16.40
C LEU A 146 -1.09 1.72 -17.38
N ASN A 147 -0.15 1.60 -18.32
CA ASN A 147 -0.09 0.54 -19.33
C ASN A 147 -1.44 0.27 -19.99
N ARG A 148 -2.09 1.34 -20.52
CA ARG A 148 -3.43 1.27 -21.13
C ARG A 148 -3.37 0.79 -22.57
N ASP A 149 -4.28 -0.09 -22.94
CA ASP A 149 -4.49 -0.51 -24.31
C ASP A 149 -5.28 0.51 -25.15
N GLY A 150 -5.61 0.14 -26.41
CA GLY A 150 -6.36 1.00 -27.33
C GLY A 150 -7.82 1.24 -26.91
N ASP A 151 -8.37 0.40 -26.05
CA ASP A 151 -9.73 0.50 -25.52
C ASP A 151 -9.74 1.26 -24.16
N GLY A 152 -8.54 1.61 -23.67
CA GLY A 152 -8.35 2.37 -22.45
C GLY A 152 -8.32 1.53 -21.16
N ILE A 153 -8.24 0.21 -21.30
CA ILE A 153 -8.14 -0.73 -20.17
C ILE A 153 -6.70 -0.75 -19.67
N CYS A 154 -6.51 -0.66 -18.36
CA CYS A 154 -5.20 -0.78 -17.72
C CYS A 154 -4.77 -2.26 -17.64
N HIS A 155 -3.46 -2.49 -17.78
CA HIS A 155 -2.86 -3.81 -17.69
C HIS A 155 -1.71 -3.79 -16.70
N PHE A 156 -1.98 -4.17 -15.46
CA PHE A 156 -0.99 -4.36 -14.40
C PHE A 156 -1.40 -5.53 -13.50
N PRO A 157 -0.43 -6.23 -12.88
CA PRO A 157 -0.72 -7.38 -12.04
C PRO A 157 -1.38 -6.96 -10.71
N GLY A 158 -2.00 -7.93 -10.05
CA GLY A 158 -2.62 -7.72 -8.75
C GLY A 158 -2.96 -9.04 -8.04
N PHE A 159 -3.74 -8.95 -7.00
CA PHE A 159 -4.22 -10.13 -6.28
C PHE A 159 -5.40 -10.78 -7.00
N GLY A 160 -5.40 -12.11 -7.08
CA GLY A 160 -6.56 -12.87 -7.57
C GLY A 160 -7.67 -12.96 -6.50
N LYS A 161 -8.94 -13.04 -6.94
CA LYS A 161 -10.10 -13.12 -6.02
C LYS A 161 -10.02 -14.33 -5.06
N ALA A 162 -9.66 -15.50 -5.58
CA ALA A 162 -9.59 -16.73 -4.79
C ALA A 162 -8.46 -16.69 -3.75
N VAL A 163 -7.29 -16.17 -4.11
CA VAL A 163 -6.17 -16.05 -3.17
C VAL A 163 -6.44 -15.01 -2.10
N THR A 164 -7.10 -13.91 -2.44
CA THR A 164 -7.48 -12.88 -1.45
C THR A 164 -8.43 -13.49 -0.40
N GLN A 165 -9.44 -14.21 -0.83
CA GLN A 165 -10.33 -14.92 0.09
C GLN A 165 -9.57 -15.93 0.96
N PHE A 166 -8.70 -16.74 0.37
CA PHE A 166 -7.84 -17.69 1.11
C PHE A 166 -6.96 -16.99 2.16
N LEU A 167 -6.32 -15.88 1.79
CA LEU A 167 -5.48 -15.09 2.70
C LEU A 167 -6.28 -14.53 3.87
N LEU A 168 -7.46 -14.00 3.61
CA LEU A 168 -8.33 -13.42 4.65
C LEU A 168 -8.90 -14.49 5.58
N THR A 169 -9.35 -15.64 5.05
CA THR A 169 -10.08 -16.66 5.85
C THR A 169 -9.17 -17.73 6.45
N GLU A 170 -8.12 -18.14 5.74
CA GLU A 170 -7.25 -19.25 6.15
C GLU A 170 -5.91 -18.76 6.74
N ARG A 171 -5.49 -17.53 6.43
CA ARG A 171 -4.25 -16.93 6.96
C ARG A 171 -4.52 -15.75 7.90
N LEU A 172 -5.76 -15.26 7.94
CA LEU A 172 -6.20 -14.17 8.82
C LEU A 172 -5.28 -12.95 8.72
N ILE A 173 -4.95 -12.55 7.49
CA ILE A 173 -4.03 -11.45 7.21
C ILE A 173 -4.60 -10.10 7.68
N ALA A 174 -3.72 -9.14 7.96
CA ALA A 174 -4.11 -7.77 8.30
C ALA A 174 -4.48 -6.93 7.07
N GLY A 175 -4.05 -7.33 5.88
CA GLY A 175 -4.31 -6.60 4.66
C GLY A 175 -3.32 -6.94 3.55
N VAL A 176 -3.35 -6.14 2.48
CA VAL A 176 -2.55 -6.31 1.28
C VAL A 176 -1.90 -5.00 0.85
N GLY A 177 -0.80 -5.08 0.12
CA GLY A 177 -0.13 -3.93 -0.47
C GLY A 177 0.55 -4.29 -1.79
N THR A 178 0.79 -3.30 -2.66
CA THR A 178 1.41 -3.50 -3.98
C THR A 178 2.10 -2.23 -4.47
N ASP A 179 2.99 -2.38 -5.44
CA ASP A 179 3.64 -1.29 -6.18
C ASP A 179 2.87 -0.87 -7.44
N THR A 180 1.72 -1.47 -7.72
CA THR A 180 0.81 -1.09 -8.81
C THR A 180 -0.21 -0.04 -8.38
N HIS A 181 -0.96 0.50 -9.34
CA HIS A 181 -1.99 1.52 -9.12
C HIS A 181 -3.20 1.03 -8.32
N GLY A 182 -3.35 -0.29 -8.18
CA GLY A 182 -4.41 -0.94 -7.42
C GLY A 182 -4.00 -2.34 -7.00
N VAL A 183 -4.56 -2.83 -5.90
CA VAL A 183 -4.39 -4.23 -5.46
C VAL A 183 -5.18 -5.21 -6.32
N ASP A 184 -6.26 -4.73 -6.98
CA ASP A 184 -6.94 -5.47 -8.04
C ASP A 184 -6.10 -5.45 -9.32
N PRO A 185 -6.13 -6.51 -10.16
CA PRO A 185 -5.50 -6.48 -11.47
C PRO A 185 -6.07 -5.35 -12.34
N GLY A 186 -5.27 -4.70 -13.16
CA GLY A 186 -5.66 -3.53 -13.96
C GLY A 186 -6.92 -3.71 -14.81
N ARG A 187 -7.22 -4.95 -15.21
CA ARG A 187 -8.42 -5.31 -15.99
C ARG A 187 -9.67 -5.54 -15.14
N ASP A 188 -9.56 -5.60 -13.81
CA ASP A 188 -10.72 -5.87 -12.94
C ASP A 188 -11.43 -4.59 -12.51
N GLU A 189 -12.40 -4.16 -13.30
CA GLU A 189 -13.25 -3.00 -12.99
C GLU A 189 -14.16 -3.21 -11.77
N SER A 190 -14.27 -4.44 -11.24
CA SER A 190 -15.15 -4.72 -10.10
C SER A 190 -14.58 -4.25 -8.77
N LEU A 191 -13.25 -4.02 -8.70
CA LEU A 191 -12.49 -3.67 -7.50
C LEU A 191 -12.77 -4.67 -6.35
N PHE A 192 -12.82 -5.96 -6.71
CA PHE A 192 -13.24 -7.02 -5.80
C PHE A 192 -12.29 -7.19 -4.62
N VAL A 193 -10.97 -7.19 -4.91
CA VAL A 193 -9.94 -7.40 -3.87
C VAL A 193 -9.97 -6.25 -2.87
N ASN A 194 -9.99 -5.02 -3.37
CA ASN A 194 -10.08 -3.81 -2.55
C ASN A 194 -11.30 -3.87 -1.62
N LYS A 195 -12.50 -4.10 -2.19
CA LYS A 195 -13.74 -4.21 -1.42
C LYS A 195 -13.68 -5.31 -0.38
N GLN A 196 -13.21 -6.50 -0.76
CA GLN A 196 -13.16 -7.64 0.13
C GLN A 196 -12.23 -7.42 1.33
N VAL A 197 -11.04 -6.84 1.11
CA VAL A 197 -10.10 -6.54 2.19
C VAL A 197 -10.67 -5.46 3.11
N LEU A 198 -11.24 -4.40 2.56
CA LEU A 198 -11.78 -3.28 3.32
C LEU A 198 -13.07 -3.63 4.08
N GLU A 199 -13.91 -4.52 3.55
CA GLU A 199 -15.07 -5.07 4.28
C GLU A 199 -14.64 -5.79 5.56
N HIS A 200 -13.47 -6.39 5.58
CA HIS A 200 -12.84 -7.00 6.77
C HIS A 200 -12.05 -6.00 7.61
N GLN A 201 -12.19 -4.68 7.35
CA GLN A 201 -11.42 -3.62 8.01
C GLN A 201 -9.90 -3.81 7.88
N GLY A 202 -9.47 -4.47 6.82
CA GLY A 202 -8.08 -4.69 6.49
C GLY A 202 -7.39 -3.45 5.94
N ILE A 203 -6.07 -3.52 5.82
CA ILE A 203 -5.22 -2.47 5.23
C ILE A 203 -5.09 -2.74 3.74
N VAL A 204 -5.26 -1.71 2.93
CA VAL A 204 -4.94 -1.71 1.49
C VAL A 204 -3.95 -0.60 1.22
N LEU A 205 -2.74 -0.96 0.76
CA LEU A 205 -1.68 -0.03 0.37
C LEU A 205 -1.42 -0.13 -1.13
N GLU A 206 -1.37 1.00 -1.82
CA GLU A 206 -1.16 1.07 -3.25
C GLU A 206 -0.02 2.02 -3.60
N ASN A 207 0.62 1.78 -4.76
CA ASN A 207 1.77 2.56 -5.22
C ASN A 207 2.93 2.54 -4.21
N LEU A 208 3.28 1.37 -3.69
CA LEU A 208 4.47 1.22 -2.85
C LEU A 208 5.75 1.34 -3.68
N ALA A 209 6.83 1.77 -3.05
CA ALA A 209 8.16 1.95 -3.64
C ALA A 209 9.20 1.05 -2.98
N ASN A 210 10.34 0.84 -3.63
CA ASN A 210 11.53 0.17 -3.07
C ASN A 210 11.26 -1.25 -2.54
N LEU A 211 10.29 -1.97 -3.12
CA LEU A 211 9.92 -3.32 -2.71
C LEU A 211 11.06 -4.33 -2.93
N ASP A 212 11.89 -4.11 -3.96
CA ASP A 212 13.10 -4.87 -4.26
C ASP A 212 14.12 -4.88 -3.11
N GLN A 213 13.99 -3.96 -2.15
CA GLN A 213 14.84 -3.87 -0.98
C GLN A 213 14.30 -4.62 0.25
N LEU A 214 13.09 -5.16 0.16
CA LEU A 214 12.50 -5.97 1.23
C LEU A 214 13.00 -7.42 1.15
N PRO A 215 13.27 -8.06 2.30
CA PRO A 215 13.43 -9.51 2.33
C PRO A 215 12.07 -10.18 2.08
N ALA A 216 12.09 -11.40 1.57
CA ALA A 216 10.87 -12.21 1.50
C ALA A 216 10.28 -12.48 2.89
N ALA A 217 11.15 -12.59 3.92
CA ALA A 217 10.76 -12.80 5.31
C ALA A 217 10.20 -11.52 5.97
N TYR A 218 9.75 -11.67 7.20
CA TYR A 218 9.06 -10.63 7.95
C TYR A 218 9.86 -9.34 8.13
N SER A 219 9.22 -8.23 7.78
CA SER A 219 9.56 -6.87 8.18
C SER A 219 8.44 -6.29 9.04
N THR A 220 8.69 -5.19 9.75
CA THR A 220 7.62 -4.47 10.44
C THR A 220 7.36 -3.17 9.70
N LEU A 221 6.13 -2.96 9.22
CA LEU A 221 5.71 -1.70 8.63
C LEU A 221 5.21 -0.73 9.71
N VAL A 222 5.57 0.54 9.53
CA VAL A 222 4.97 1.68 10.24
C VAL A 222 4.34 2.56 9.19
N ILE A 223 3.01 2.73 9.27
CA ILE A 223 2.20 3.44 8.28
C ILE A 223 1.73 4.77 8.87
N GLY A 224 2.21 5.87 8.30
CA GLY A 224 1.82 7.23 8.68
C GLY A 224 0.69 7.74 7.79
N ILE A 225 -0.54 7.79 8.29
CA ILE A 225 -1.72 8.33 7.58
C ILE A 225 -1.95 9.81 7.90
N LEU A 226 -2.55 10.56 6.98
CA LEU A 226 -3.25 11.79 7.31
C LEU A 226 -4.62 11.42 7.88
N ARG A 227 -4.95 11.89 9.09
CA ARG A 227 -6.25 11.62 9.70
C ARG A 227 -7.31 12.58 9.17
N LEU A 228 -7.69 12.38 7.91
CA LEU A 228 -8.70 13.15 7.22
C LEU A 228 -10.08 12.69 7.71
N VAL A 229 -10.77 13.53 8.45
CA VAL A 229 -12.09 13.20 9.01
C VAL A 229 -13.07 12.88 7.89
N GLY A 230 -13.59 11.65 7.87
CA GLY A 230 -14.49 11.16 6.84
C GLY A 230 -13.80 10.84 5.50
N GLY A 231 -12.47 10.87 5.43
CA GLY A 231 -11.72 10.58 4.22
C GLY A 231 -11.83 9.13 3.77
N SER A 232 -11.91 8.92 2.45
CA SER A 232 -11.98 7.60 1.81
C SER A 232 -10.62 6.93 1.67
N GLY A 233 -9.55 7.66 1.88
CA GLY A 233 -8.17 7.24 1.82
C GLY A 233 -7.23 8.33 2.29
N SER A 234 -5.95 8.07 2.24
CA SER A 234 -4.92 9.04 2.61
C SER A 234 -3.61 8.72 1.91
N PRO A 235 -2.93 9.70 1.32
CA PRO A 235 -1.50 9.57 1.10
C PRO A 235 -0.81 9.21 2.40
N VAL A 236 0.18 8.30 2.31
CA VAL A 236 0.86 7.77 3.50
C VAL A 236 2.37 7.87 3.36
N SER A 237 3.06 7.84 4.50
CA SER A 237 4.46 7.46 4.60
C SER A 237 4.55 6.06 5.17
N VAL A 238 5.17 5.14 4.44
CA VAL A 238 5.33 3.73 4.84
C VAL A 238 6.80 3.42 5.04
N LEU A 239 7.18 3.12 6.26
CA LEU A 239 8.54 2.71 6.61
C LEU A 239 8.57 1.22 6.95
N ALA A 240 9.44 0.46 6.30
CA ALA A 240 9.70 -0.93 6.62
C ALA A 240 10.95 -1.06 7.50
N PHE A 241 10.79 -1.59 8.70
CA PHE A 241 11.88 -1.95 9.61
C PHE A 241 12.28 -3.39 9.30
N VAL A 242 13.42 -3.55 8.66
CA VAL A 242 13.97 -4.85 8.21
C VAL A 242 14.90 -5.40 9.27
N PRO A 243 14.72 -6.65 9.74
CA PRO A 243 15.58 -7.31 10.75
C PRO A 243 17.05 -7.40 10.41
#